data_57288c477ec1616dd30ae64ccf41ab59
#
_entry.id   57288c477ec1616dd30ae64ccf41ab59
#
_cell.length_a   1.000
_cell.length_b   1.000
_cell.length_c   1.000
_cell.angle_alpha   90.00
_cell.angle_beta   90.00
_cell.angle_gamma   90.00
#
_symmetry.space_group_name_H-M   'P 1'
#
loop_
_entity.id
_entity.type
_entity.pdbx_description
1 polymer ?
#
loop_
_entity_poly.entity_id
_entity_poly.type
_entity_poly.pdbx_seq_one_letter_code
_entity_poly.pdbx_strand_id
1 'polypeptide(L)' 'MLKTHAIELLGGTVTSAADAIGVSYQAIVKWPAELPPRIVDRVQAALYRKQQADAIAAAANTSTSNEHQEA' A
#
# COMPACT_ATOMS: atom_id res chain seq x y z
N MET A 1 -15.96 2.30 2.85
CA MET A 1 -14.97 1.19 2.93
C MET A 1 -14.86 0.74 4.36
N LEU A 2 -14.86 -0.56 4.58
CA LEU A 2 -14.72 -1.11 5.92
C LEU A 2 -13.25 -1.12 6.32
N LYS A 3 -13.00 -0.89 7.59
CA LYS A 3 -11.65 -0.91 8.16
C LYS A 3 -10.93 -2.23 7.86
N THR A 4 -11.61 -3.35 8.06
CA THR A 4 -11.01 -4.66 7.81
C THR A 4 -10.64 -4.85 6.35
N HIS A 5 -11.49 -4.36 5.45
CA HIS A 5 -11.22 -4.44 4.02
C HIS A 5 -9.98 -3.62 3.66
N ALA A 6 -9.88 -2.42 4.21
CA ALA A 6 -8.72 -1.57 3.96
C ALA A 6 -7.43 -2.22 4.45
N ILE A 7 -7.47 -2.83 5.63
CA ILE A 7 -6.29 -3.50 6.17
C ILE A 7 -5.88 -4.67 5.28
N GLU A 8 -6.85 -5.43 4.78
CA GLU A 8 -6.56 -6.52 3.87
C GLU A 8 -5.89 -6.03 2.60
N LEU A 9 -6.38 -4.93 2.04
CA LEU A 9 -5.81 -4.36 0.83
C LEU A 9 -4.39 -3.84 1.06
N LEU A 10 -4.11 -3.39 2.26
CA LEU A 10 -2.82 -2.77 2.61
C LEU A 10 -1.79 -3.77 3.15
N GLY A 11 -2.08 -5.03 3.05
CA GLY A 11 -1.10 -6.05 3.43
C GLY A 11 -1.59 -7.11 4.39
N GLY A 12 -2.81 -6.99 4.87
CA GLY A 12 -3.43 -8.02 5.70
C GLY A 12 -3.24 -7.86 7.20
N THR A 13 -2.39 -6.94 7.65
CA THR A 13 -2.19 -6.72 9.08
C THR A 13 -2.20 -5.23 9.38
N VAL A 14 -2.45 -4.89 10.63
CA VAL A 14 -2.46 -3.50 11.07
C VAL A 14 -1.07 -2.87 10.88
N THR A 15 -0.03 -3.63 11.16
CA THR A 15 1.34 -3.14 10.99
C THR A 15 1.63 -2.81 9.52
N SER A 16 1.25 -3.71 8.61
CA SER A 16 1.44 -3.47 7.19
C SER A 16 0.65 -2.27 6.71
N ALA A 17 -0.58 -2.13 7.19
CA ALA A 17 -1.42 -1.00 6.82
C ALA A 17 -0.82 0.31 7.32
N ALA A 18 -0.32 0.32 8.54
CA ALA A 18 0.31 1.51 9.12
C ALA A 18 1.54 1.93 8.31
N ASP A 19 2.36 0.97 7.94
CA ASP A 19 3.54 1.23 7.12
C ASP A 19 3.16 1.78 5.75
N ALA A 20 2.16 1.19 5.12
CA ALA A 20 1.75 1.59 3.78
C ALA A 20 1.20 3.01 3.75
N ILE A 21 0.49 3.41 4.79
CA ILE A 21 -0.11 4.74 4.88
C ILE A 21 0.89 5.75 5.45
N GLY A 22 1.83 5.29 6.26
CA GLY A 22 2.80 6.16 6.89
C GLY A 22 2.29 6.74 8.20
N VAL A 23 1.50 5.95 8.94
CA VAL A 23 0.98 6.36 10.24
C VAL A 23 1.37 5.33 11.28
N SER A 24 1.09 5.61 12.55
CA SER A 24 1.42 4.68 13.62
C SER A 24 0.41 3.52 13.68
N TYR A 25 0.83 2.45 14.29
CA TYR A 25 -0.05 1.30 14.56
C TYR A 25 -1.30 1.75 15.31
N GLN A 26 -1.12 2.62 16.30
CA GLN A 26 -2.23 3.11 17.11
C GLN A 26 -3.25 3.88 16.27
N ALA A 27 -2.79 4.62 15.28
CA ALA A 27 -3.69 5.37 14.41
C ALA A 27 -4.63 4.43 13.67
N ILE A 28 -4.13 3.29 13.19
CA ILE A 28 -4.96 2.31 12.50
C ILE A 28 -5.93 1.66 13.49
N VAL A 29 -5.44 1.29 14.66
CA VAL A 29 -6.28 0.67 15.68
C VAL A 29 -7.47 1.55 16.03
N LYS A 30 -7.27 2.87 16.02
CA LYS A 30 -8.31 3.81 16.40
C LYS A 30 -9.26 4.16 15.25
N TRP A 31 -9.03 3.65 14.06
CA TRP A 31 -9.94 3.90 12.94
C TRP A 31 -11.34 3.37 13.25
N PRO A 32 -12.38 4.06 12.81
CA PRO A 32 -13.74 3.53 12.94
C PRO A 32 -13.95 2.33 12.03
N ALA A 33 -14.95 1.51 12.34
CA ALA A 33 -15.25 0.31 11.56
C ALA A 33 -15.54 0.64 10.11
N GLU A 34 -16.23 1.75 9.89
CA GLU A 34 -16.44 2.25 8.53
C GLU A 34 -15.63 3.52 8.36
N LEU A 35 -14.78 3.56 7.35
CA LEU A 35 -13.83 4.65 7.18
C LEU A 35 -14.48 5.86 6.54
N PRO A 36 -14.26 7.07 7.08
CA PRO A 36 -14.76 8.28 6.43
C PRO A 36 -14.02 8.56 5.12
N PRO A 37 -14.60 9.38 4.24
CA PRO A 37 -14.02 9.60 2.91
C PRO A 37 -12.55 10.03 2.91
N ARG A 38 -12.15 10.87 3.84
CA ARG A 38 -10.76 11.35 3.87
C ARG A 38 -9.78 10.21 4.19
N ILE A 39 -10.21 9.23 4.99
CA ILE A 39 -9.37 8.08 5.29
C ILE A 39 -9.37 7.13 4.10
N VAL A 40 -10.50 6.97 3.44
CA VAL A 40 -10.58 6.19 2.20
C VAL A 40 -9.63 6.77 1.17
N ASP A 41 -9.56 8.08 1.03
CA ASP A 41 -8.63 8.72 0.11
C ASP A 41 -7.19 8.37 0.44
N ARG A 42 -6.84 8.34 1.71
CA ARG A 42 -5.49 7.95 2.15
C ARG A 42 -5.19 6.50 1.83
N VAL A 43 -6.18 5.63 2.04
CA VAL A 43 -6.05 4.21 1.72
C VAL A 43 -5.82 4.03 0.23
N GLN A 44 -6.60 4.72 -0.59
CA GLN A 44 -6.48 4.61 -2.04
C GLN A 44 -5.14 5.16 -2.52
N ALA A 45 -4.67 6.25 -1.94
CA ALA A 45 -3.37 6.81 -2.27
C ALA A 45 -2.25 5.83 -1.91
N ALA A 46 -2.35 5.17 -0.76
CA ALA A 46 -1.38 4.18 -0.34
C ALA A 46 -1.39 2.97 -1.27
N LEU A 47 -2.57 2.52 -1.67
CA LEU A 47 -2.70 1.42 -2.62
C LEU A 47 -2.10 1.77 -3.97
N TYR A 48 -2.33 2.98 -4.43
CA TYR A 48 -1.76 3.44 -5.68
C TYR A 48 -0.23 3.43 -5.61
N ARG A 49 0.34 3.96 -4.54
CA ARG A 49 1.79 3.96 -4.36
C ARG A 49 2.36 2.54 -4.29
N LYS A 50 1.64 1.64 -3.61
CA LYS A 50 2.06 0.26 -3.51
C LYS A 50 2.08 -0.41 -4.88
N GLN A 51 1.05 -0.18 -5.67
CA GLN A 51 0.96 -0.73 -7.02
C GLN A 51 2.06 -0.16 -7.91
N GLN A 52 2.35 1.12 -7.77
CA GLN A 52 3.43 1.75 -8.52
C GLN A 52 4.79 1.16 -8.14
N ALA A 53 5.03 0.96 -6.86
CA ALA A 53 6.27 0.37 -6.40
C ALA A 53 6.44 -1.05 -6.92
N ASP A 54 5.36 -1.83 -6.88
CA ASP A 54 5.39 -3.20 -7.38
C ASP A 54 5.63 -3.22 -8.89
N ALA A 55 5.01 -2.32 -9.62
CA ALA A 55 5.18 -2.24 -11.08
C ALA A 55 6.61 -1.82 -11.43
N ILE A 56 7.16 -0.86 -10.70
CA ILE A 56 8.52 -0.41 -10.92
C ILE A 56 9.51 -1.53 -10.60
N ALA A 57 9.29 -2.24 -9.52
CA ALA A 57 10.15 -3.34 -9.13
C ALA A 57 10.12 -4.45 -10.17
N ALA A 58 8.94 -4.78 -10.69
CA ALA A 58 8.80 -5.79 -11.72
C ALA A 58 9.47 -5.35 -13.01
N ALA A 59 9.29 -4.09 -13.38
CA ALA A 59 9.92 -3.56 -14.58
C ALA A 59 11.44 -3.50 -14.44
N ALA A 60 11.92 -3.12 -13.28
CA ALA A 60 13.36 -3.08 -13.03
C ALA A 60 13.98 -4.46 -13.09
N ASN A 61 13.32 -5.44 -12.54
CA ASN A 61 13.80 -6.81 -12.61
C ASN A 61 13.84 -7.30 -14.04
N THR A 62 12.83 -7.03 -14.81
CA THR A 62 12.77 -7.40 -16.21
C THR A 62 13.86 -6.69 -17.00
N SER A 63 14.03 -5.43 -16.77
CA SER A 63 15.08 -4.67 -17.44
C SER A 63 16.43 -5.19 -17.13
N THR A 64 16.69 -5.49 -15.90
CA THR A 64 17.97 -5.99 -15.49
C THR A 64 18.26 -7.31 -16.15
N SER A 65 17.26 -8.16 -16.23
CA SER A 65 17.47 -9.39 -16.88
C SER A 65 17.76 -9.22 -18.31
N ASN A 66 17.19 -8.26 -18.93
CA ASN A 66 17.42 -8.05 -20.26
C ASN A 66 18.55 -7.36 -20.55
N GLU A 67 18.86 -6.47 -19.88
CA GLU A 67 19.75 -5.65 -20.24
C GLU A 67 20.86 -5.77 -19.94
N HIS A 68 20.91 -6.05 -19.13
CA HIS A 68 21.87 -6.12 -18.88
C HIS A 68 22.51 -6.13 -19.90
N GLN A 69 22.06 -6.11 -20.57
CA GLN A 69 22.30 -6.07 -21.54
C GLN A 69 22.55 -5.01 -22.16
N GLU A 70 22.47 -4.37 -22.16
CA GLU A 70 22.62 -3.43 -22.78
C GLU A 70 23.27 -2.74 -22.51
N ALA A 71 23.49 -3.02 -21.95
CA ALA A 71 24.08 -2.14 -21.74
C ALA A 71 24.98 -2.18 -22.21
#